data_9c84c57db19e56a73fbda8e0979cd371
#
_entry.id   9c84c57db19e56a73fbda8e0979cd371
#
_cell.length_a   1.000
_cell.length_b   1.000
_cell.length_c   1.000
_cell.angle_alpha   90.00
_cell.angle_beta   90.00
_cell.angle_gamma   90.00
#
_symmetry.space_group_name_H-M   'P 1'
#
loop_
_entity.id
_entity.type
_entity.pdbx_description
1 polymer ?
#
loop_
_entity_poly.entity_id
_entity_poly.type
_entity_poly.pdbx_seq_one_letter_code
_entity_poly.pdbx_strand_id
1 'polypeptide(L)'
;MKDNLASSAFDTNFTHQAVDGRTKIVLFGASKAGDYTLRAYLAKGYDILAFSDNNKALHYTKKEGIPILPPDELSRIKFDQIVICSQYWSEIYQQLTGELNVSKDKVIVANSSELKATTFEAPEVMAQARLALRWMLNMFNHSARPYYLDGGTLLGLARSGDLIPWDNDVDLSILQQDADFYSEFLETSLPDLEQYTSCRWTISYLLYEHSGLVWQKGQLRKIVLTNEDFNFSVALIVRYYNAPFYCYSAVSCIFSDHERHFSQNDWLDFYGVKAAVPCHYQSFLDATYGDWRTEVRDWHYTDYKNTDFYKGGKDD
;
A
#
# COMPACT_ATOMS: atom_id res chain seq x y z
N MET A 1 -35.36 -32.73 21.59
CA MET A 1 -35.67 -32.32 20.21
C MET A 1 -34.38 -31.73 19.64
N LYS A 2 -33.77 -32.46 18.73
CA LYS A 2 -32.53 -32.07 18.07
C LYS A 2 -32.92 -31.33 16.80
N ASP A 3 -32.67 -30.04 16.75
CA ASP A 3 -32.86 -29.27 15.54
C ASP A 3 -31.72 -29.54 14.56
N ASN A 4 -32.05 -30.28 13.54
CA ASN A 4 -31.26 -30.42 12.34
C ASN A 4 -31.31 -29.10 11.58
N LEU A 5 -30.27 -28.29 11.65
CA LEU A 5 -30.00 -27.24 10.67
C LEU A 5 -29.31 -27.91 9.48
N ALA A 6 -30.09 -28.05 8.43
CA ALA A 6 -29.67 -28.57 7.15
C ALA A 6 -28.49 -27.76 6.61
N SER A 7 -27.36 -28.43 6.45
CA SER A 7 -26.27 -28.05 5.58
C SER A 7 -26.86 -27.98 4.15
N SER A 8 -27.24 -26.80 3.69
CA SER A 8 -27.52 -26.59 2.28
C SER A 8 -26.19 -26.78 1.55
N ALA A 9 -26.07 -27.92 0.89
CA ALA A 9 -24.99 -28.20 -0.03
C ALA A 9 -24.95 -27.05 -1.05
N PHE A 10 -23.96 -26.19 -0.93
CA PHE A 10 -23.60 -25.24 -1.98
C PHE A 10 -23.26 -26.11 -3.20
N ASP A 11 -24.02 -25.93 -4.27
CA ASP A 11 -23.87 -26.68 -5.51
C ASP A 11 -22.46 -26.41 -6.05
N THR A 12 -21.53 -27.36 -5.87
CA THR A 12 -20.12 -27.26 -6.28
C THR A 12 -19.96 -27.38 -7.80
N ASN A 13 -21.05 -27.41 -8.54
CA ASN A 13 -21.08 -27.32 -9.98
C ASN A 13 -21.11 -25.86 -10.44
N PHE A 14 -20.09 -25.08 -10.07
CA PHE A 14 -19.83 -23.79 -10.71
C PHE A 14 -19.31 -24.05 -12.14
N THR A 15 -20.22 -24.30 -13.05
CA THR A 15 -19.95 -24.17 -14.49
C THR A 15 -19.98 -22.68 -14.86
N HIS A 16 -18.96 -21.92 -14.48
CA HIS A 16 -18.57 -20.82 -15.33
C HIS A 16 -18.21 -21.47 -16.68
N GLN A 17 -18.87 -21.06 -17.76
CA GLN A 17 -18.49 -21.53 -19.10
C GLN A 17 -17.01 -21.15 -19.27
N ALA A 18 -16.12 -22.15 -19.09
CA ALA A 18 -14.71 -21.99 -19.29
C ALA A 18 -14.52 -21.57 -20.75
N VAL A 19 -14.07 -20.33 -20.96
CA VAL A 19 -13.56 -19.93 -22.27
C VAL A 19 -12.27 -20.69 -22.43
N ASP A 20 -12.30 -21.72 -23.26
CA ASP A 20 -11.23 -22.68 -23.44
C ASP A 20 -9.92 -21.94 -23.80
N GLY A 21 -8.86 -22.13 -22.99
CA GLY A 21 -7.55 -21.55 -23.21
C GLY A 21 -7.18 -20.31 -22.37
N ARG A 22 -8.05 -19.80 -21.48
CA ARG A 22 -7.69 -18.70 -20.57
C ARG A 22 -7.07 -19.21 -19.27
N THR A 23 -6.05 -18.49 -18.78
CA THR A 23 -5.45 -18.77 -17.46
C THR A 23 -6.48 -18.53 -16.34
N LYS A 24 -6.69 -19.52 -15.49
CA LYS A 24 -7.67 -19.53 -14.42
C LYS A 24 -7.05 -18.99 -13.13
N ILE A 25 -7.62 -17.90 -12.62
CA ILE A 25 -7.08 -17.15 -11.47
C ILE A 25 -8.03 -17.24 -10.28
N VAL A 26 -7.46 -17.38 -9.09
CA VAL A 26 -8.12 -17.06 -7.82
C VAL A 26 -7.50 -15.78 -7.28
N LEU A 27 -8.31 -14.82 -6.80
CA LEU A 27 -7.85 -13.61 -6.16
C LEU A 27 -7.93 -13.78 -4.64
N PHE A 28 -6.82 -13.66 -3.92
CA PHE A 28 -6.82 -13.73 -2.46
C PHE A 28 -6.84 -12.33 -1.85
N GLY A 29 -7.96 -11.98 -1.21
CA GLY A 29 -8.27 -10.66 -0.66
C GLY A 29 -9.47 -10.03 -1.35
N ALA A 30 -10.63 -10.03 -0.70
CA ALA A 30 -11.89 -9.50 -1.21
C ALA A 30 -12.17 -8.05 -0.77
N SER A 31 -11.12 -7.27 -0.53
CA SER A 31 -11.16 -5.85 -0.18
C SER A 31 -11.30 -4.95 -1.43
N LYS A 32 -11.20 -3.62 -1.27
CA LYS A 32 -11.11 -2.68 -2.41
C LYS A 32 -9.92 -2.98 -3.33
N ALA A 33 -8.78 -3.40 -2.77
CA ALA A 33 -7.62 -3.80 -3.58
C ALA A 33 -7.96 -4.99 -4.48
N GLY A 34 -8.72 -5.96 -3.95
CA GLY A 34 -9.24 -7.08 -4.76
C GLY A 34 -10.15 -6.64 -5.90
N ASP A 35 -10.94 -5.56 -5.74
CA ASP A 35 -11.77 -5.02 -6.83
C ASP A 35 -10.93 -4.45 -7.97
N TYR A 36 -9.85 -3.76 -7.62
CA TYR A 36 -8.94 -3.18 -8.62
C TYR A 36 -8.18 -4.29 -9.37
N THR A 37 -7.65 -5.26 -8.63
CA THR A 37 -6.99 -6.43 -9.23
C THR A 37 -7.95 -7.21 -10.12
N LEU A 38 -9.20 -7.41 -9.70
CA LEU A 38 -10.23 -8.04 -10.53
C LEU A 38 -10.37 -7.35 -11.89
N ARG A 39 -10.54 -6.03 -11.88
CA ARG A 39 -10.68 -5.24 -13.11
C ARG A 39 -9.45 -5.33 -14.00
N ALA A 40 -8.25 -5.20 -13.40
CA ALA A 40 -6.98 -5.31 -14.11
C ALA A 40 -6.81 -6.68 -14.78
N TYR A 41 -7.14 -7.76 -14.06
CA TYR A 41 -6.99 -9.13 -14.58
C TYR A 41 -8.07 -9.48 -15.62
N LEU A 42 -9.31 -9.03 -15.44
CA LEU A 42 -10.34 -9.17 -16.45
C LEU A 42 -9.97 -8.43 -17.75
N ALA A 43 -9.39 -7.22 -17.65
CA ALA A 43 -8.93 -6.46 -18.82
C ALA A 43 -7.76 -7.17 -19.55
N LYS A 44 -6.93 -7.91 -18.83
CA LYS A 44 -5.87 -8.77 -19.39
C LYS A 44 -6.40 -10.08 -19.98
N GLY A 45 -7.70 -10.36 -19.87
CA GLY A 45 -8.36 -11.54 -20.44
C GLY A 45 -8.25 -12.81 -19.60
N TYR A 46 -7.90 -12.72 -18.32
CA TYR A 46 -7.88 -13.86 -17.39
C TYR A 46 -9.30 -14.32 -17.01
N ASP A 47 -9.43 -15.58 -16.62
CA ASP A 47 -10.67 -16.17 -16.10
C ASP A 47 -10.63 -16.21 -14.58
N ILE A 48 -11.45 -15.38 -13.91
CA ILE A 48 -11.45 -15.27 -12.45
C ILE A 48 -12.50 -16.22 -11.88
N LEU A 49 -12.03 -17.28 -11.23
CA LEU A 49 -12.89 -18.34 -10.70
C LEU A 49 -13.55 -17.98 -9.38
N ALA A 50 -12.78 -17.37 -8.47
CA ALA A 50 -13.22 -17.02 -7.12
C ALA A 50 -12.33 -15.94 -6.49
N PHE A 51 -12.88 -15.26 -5.50
CA PHE A 51 -12.08 -14.67 -4.42
C PHE A 51 -11.84 -15.71 -3.33
N SER A 52 -10.75 -15.55 -2.58
CA SER A 52 -10.55 -16.18 -1.27
C SER A 52 -10.24 -15.11 -0.25
N ASP A 53 -10.70 -15.26 0.99
CA ASP A 53 -10.46 -14.29 2.06
C ASP A 53 -10.42 -14.96 3.42
N ASN A 54 -9.60 -14.45 4.35
CA ASN A 54 -9.55 -14.92 5.73
C ASN A 54 -10.73 -14.41 6.58
N ASN A 55 -11.43 -13.36 6.13
CA ASN A 55 -12.59 -12.83 6.82
C ASN A 55 -13.80 -13.76 6.67
N LYS A 56 -14.09 -14.51 7.72
CA LYS A 56 -15.20 -15.48 7.75
C LYS A 56 -16.57 -14.86 7.44
N ALA A 57 -16.75 -13.57 7.70
CA ALA A 57 -18.01 -12.89 7.41
C ALA A 57 -18.29 -12.73 5.90
N LEU A 58 -17.25 -12.84 5.07
CA LEU A 58 -17.36 -12.76 3.62
C LEU A 58 -17.55 -14.13 2.95
N HIS A 59 -17.31 -15.23 3.66
CA HIS A 59 -17.36 -16.57 3.10
C HIS A 59 -18.74 -16.89 2.53
N TYR A 60 -18.75 -17.54 1.36
CA TYR A 60 -19.94 -17.97 0.62
C TYR A 60 -20.85 -16.81 0.15
N THR A 61 -20.36 -15.56 0.25
CA THR A 61 -20.98 -14.41 -0.43
C THR A 61 -20.42 -14.23 -1.82
N LYS A 62 -20.92 -13.23 -2.55
CA LYS A 62 -20.40 -12.87 -3.87
C LYS A 62 -19.96 -11.41 -3.90
N LYS A 63 -18.91 -11.15 -4.67
CA LYS A 63 -18.39 -9.83 -4.99
C LYS A 63 -18.30 -9.68 -6.50
N GLU A 64 -18.96 -8.69 -7.08
CA GLU A 64 -19.05 -8.52 -8.54
C GLU A 64 -19.54 -9.82 -9.27
N GLY A 65 -20.42 -10.59 -8.61
CA GLY A 65 -20.92 -11.87 -9.14
C GLY A 65 -19.99 -13.08 -8.91
N ILE A 66 -18.76 -12.87 -8.47
CA ILE A 66 -17.73 -13.89 -8.22
C ILE A 66 -17.83 -14.38 -6.78
N PRO A 67 -17.80 -15.70 -6.51
CA PRO A 67 -17.90 -16.23 -5.15
C PRO A 67 -16.68 -15.91 -4.31
N ILE A 68 -16.89 -15.71 -3.00
CA ILE A 68 -15.82 -15.59 -1.99
C ILE A 68 -15.77 -16.87 -1.20
N LEU A 69 -14.64 -17.57 -1.25
CA LEU A 69 -14.44 -18.87 -0.63
C LEU A 69 -13.48 -18.82 0.55
N PRO A 70 -13.68 -19.64 1.56
CA PRO A 70 -12.67 -19.82 2.61
C PRO A 70 -11.39 -20.44 2.02
N PRO A 71 -10.20 -20.13 2.60
CA PRO A 71 -8.93 -20.58 2.06
C PRO A 71 -8.75 -22.10 1.98
N ASP A 72 -9.35 -22.85 2.89
CA ASP A 72 -9.28 -24.31 2.94
C ASP A 72 -10.04 -24.99 1.77
N GLU A 73 -10.96 -24.30 1.13
CA GLU A 73 -11.66 -24.80 -0.05
C GLU A 73 -10.87 -24.63 -1.36
N LEU A 74 -9.75 -23.94 -1.34
CA LEU A 74 -8.89 -23.78 -2.52
C LEU A 74 -8.40 -25.13 -3.07
N SER A 75 -8.22 -26.14 -2.20
CA SER A 75 -7.85 -27.50 -2.61
C SER A 75 -8.88 -28.19 -3.51
N ARG A 76 -10.12 -27.70 -3.53
CA ARG A 76 -11.24 -28.24 -4.33
C ARG A 76 -11.39 -27.58 -5.71
N ILE A 77 -10.62 -26.52 -5.96
CA ILE A 77 -10.70 -25.73 -7.20
C ILE A 77 -9.46 -25.98 -8.04
N LYS A 78 -9.66 -26.19 -9.34
CA LYS A 78 -8.56 -26.27 -10.29
C LYS A 78 -8.28 -24.89 -10.85
N PHE A 79 -7.22 -24.25 -10.36
CA PHE A 79 -6.71 -22.96 -10.83
C PHE A 79 -5.26 -23.08 -11.32
N ASP A 80 -4.88 -22.16 -12.18
CA ASP A 80 -3.50 -22.05 -12.66
C ASP A 80 -2.66 -21.19 -11.73
N GLN A 81 -3.21 -20.06 -11.25
CA GLN A 81 -2.53 -19.12 -10.38
C GLN A 81 -3.48 -18.59 -9.29
N ILE A 82 -2.89 -18.22 -8.16
CA ILE A 82 -3.54 -17.46 -7.10
C ILE A 82 -2.78 -16.14 -6.92
N VAL A 83 -3.53 -15.02 -6.98
CA VAL A 83 -2.98 -13.67 -6.91
C VAL A 83 -3.36 -13.05 -5.57
N ILE A 84 -2.37 -12.71 -4.77
CA ILE A 84 -2.57 -12.07 -3.47
C ILE A 84 -2.81 -10.58 -3.67
N CYS A 85 -4.01 -10.12 -3.31
CA CYS A 85 -4.49 -8.75 -3.47
C CYS A 85 -4.60 -8.05 -2.11
N SER A 86 -3.57 -8.13 -1.27
CA SER A 86 -3.62 -7.66 0.10
C SER A 86 -2.29 -7.10 0.56
N GLN A 87 -2.33 -6.08 1.43
CA GLN A 87 -1.14 -5.59 2.14
C GLN A 87 -0.54 -6.64 3.10
N TYR A 88 -1.32 -7.65 3.51
CA TYR A 88 -0.89 -8.79 4.34
C TYR A 88 -0.36 -9.95 3.48
N TRP A 89 0.27 -9.63 2.36
CA TRP A 89 0.69 -10.60 1.37
C TRP A 89 1.66 -11.64 1.94
N SER A 90 2.54 -11.27 2.89
CA SER A 90 3.54 -12.16 3.46
C SER A 90 2.90 -13.29 4.27
N GLU A 91 1.96 -12.96 5.15
CA GLU A 91 1.20 -13.91 5.96
C GLU A 91 0.34 -14.81 5.07
N ILE A 92 -0.31 -14.22 4.07
CA ILE A 92 -1.12 -14.96 3.10
C ILE A 92 -0.23 -15.89 2.26
N TYR A 93 0.94 -15.43 1.83
CA TYR A 93 1.89 -16.27 1.09
C TYR A 93 2.36 -17.47 1.92
N GLN A 94 2.69 -17.25 3.20
CA GLN A 94 3.06 -18.33 4.12
C GLN A 94 1.88 -19.29 4.36
N GLN A 95 0.67 -18.77 4.55
CA GLN A 95 -0.54 -19.60 4.69
C GLN A 95 -0.75 -20.47 3.45
N LEU A 96 -0.70 -19.89 2.26
CA LEU A 96 -0.89 -20.60 0.99
C LEU A 96 0.17 -21.69 0.78
N THR A 97 1.43 -21.34 0.96
CA THR A 97 2.54 -22.26 0.62
C THR A 97 2.92 -23.21 1.75
N GLY A 98 2.73 -22.82 3.01
CA GLY A 98 3.07 -23.61 4.19
C GLY A 98 1.90 -24.44 4.73
N GLU A 99 0.74 -23.82 4.92
CA GLU A 99 -0.40 -24.51 5.55
C GLU A 99 -1.28 -25.23 4.51
N LEU A 100 -1.57 -24.54 3.40
CA LEU A 100 -2.46 -25.06 2.35
C LEU A 100 -1.72 -25.82 1.25
N ASN A 101 -0.38 -25.88 1.31
CA ASN A 101 0.47 -26.61 0.37
C ASN A 101 0.24 -26.22 -1.10
N VAL A 102 -0.12 -24.96 -1.38
CA VAL A 102 -0.16 -24.44 -2.74
C VAL A 102 1.26 -24.32 -3.27
N SER A 103 1.51 -24.81 -4.47
CA SER A 103 2.84 -24.72 -5.08
C SER A 103 3.26 -23.26 -5.28
N LYS A 104 4.52 -22.94 -4.91
CA LYS A 104 5.05 -21.55 -4.91
C LYS A 104 5.01 -20.89 -6.29
N ASP A 105 5.17 -21.68 -7.35
CA ASP A 105 5.11 -21.21 -8.74
C ASP A 105 3.70 -20.76 -9.16
N LYS A 106 2.67 -21.13 -8.40
CA LYS A 106 1.28 -20.70 -8.63
C LYS A 106 0.90 -19.47 -7.82
N VAL A 107 1.69 -19.06 -6.84
CA VAL A 107 1.36 -17.92 -5.97
C VAL A 107 2.06 -16.66 -6.46
N ILE A 108 1.26 -15.66 -6.82
CA ILE A 108 1.72 -14.35 -7.31
C ILE A 108 1.24 -13.29 -6.31
N VAL A 109 2.09 -12.33 -6.00
CA VAL A 109 1.68 -11.13 -5.28
C VAL A 109 1.34 -10.07 -6.33
N ALA A 110 0.14 -9.50 -6.26
CA ALA A 110 -0.25 -8.41 -7.15
C ALA A 110 0.72 -7.23 -7.01
N ASN A 111 1.11 -6.63 -8.13
CA ASN A 111 1.96 -5.46 -8.08
C ASN A 111 1.16 -4.21 -7.63
N SER A 112 1.86 -3.16 -7.23
CA SER A 112 1.23 -1.98 -6.63
C SER A 112 0.23 -1.30 -7.57
N SER A 113 0.47 -1.29 -8.89
CA SER A 113 -0.43 -0.69 -9.88
C SER A 113 -1.75 -1.47 -10.04
N GLU A 114 -1.74 -2.79 -9.81
CA GLU A 114 -2.93 -3.64 -9.88
C GLU A 114 -3.82 -3.51 -8.63
N LEU A 115 -3.29 -2.96 -7.56
CA LEU A 115 -3.99 -2.77 -6.28
C LEU A 115 -4.68 -1.39 -6.17
N LYS A 116 -4.55 -0.53 -7.20
CA LYS A 116 -4.92 0.89 -7.17
C LYS A 116 -6.06 1.20 -8.13
N ALA A 117 -6.93 2.16 -7.74
CA ALA A 117 -8.09 2.57 -8.55
C ALA A 117 -7.73 3.55 -9.66
N THR A 118 -6.83 4.46 -9.34
CA THR A 118 -6.41 5.59 -10.16
C THR A 118 -4.90 5.72 -10.05
N THR A 119 -4.26 6.20 -11.10
CA THR A 119 -2.85 6.52 -11.10
C THR A 119 -2.65 7.95 -11.59
N PHE A 120 -1.47 8.50 -11.39
CA PHE A 120 -1.09 9.80 -11.92
C PHE A 120 -0.91 9.80 -13.45
N GLU A 121 -1.13 8.67 -14.15
CA GLU A 121 -1.21 8.63 -15.61
C GLU A 121 -2.38 9.47 -16.15
N ALA A 122 -3.45 9.64 -15.36
CA ALA A 122 -4.53 10.56 -15.69
C ALA A 122 -4.06 12.02 -15.46
N PRO A 123 -4.06 12.88 -16.51
CA PRO A 123 -3.47 14.23 -16.42
C PRO A 123 -4.10 15.11 -15.34
N GLU A 124 -5.41 14.98 -15.12
CA GLU A 124 -6.16 15.70 -14.09
C GLU A 124 -5.78 15.24 -12.68
N VAL A 125 -5.55 13.95 -12.46
CA VAL A 125 -5.10 13.40 -11.17
C VAL A 125 -3.68 13.87 -10.89
N MET A 126 -2.78 13.77 -11.87
CA MET A 126 -1.41 14.28 -11.78
C MET A 126 -1.37 15.77 -11.44
N ALA A 127 -2.20 16.58 -12.10
CA ALA A 127 -2.26 18.01 -11.84
C ALA A 127 -2.68 18.30 -10.40
N GLN A 128 -3.68 17.59 -9.87
CA GLN A 128 -4.14 17.73 -8.50
C GLN A 128 -3.11 17.24 -7.48
N ALA A 129 -2.43 16.14 -7.76
CA ALA A 129 -1.36 15.61 -6.89
C ALA A 129 -0.18 16.61 -6.80
N ARG A 130 0.20 17.22 -7.93
CA ARG A 130 1.22 18.28 -7.96
C ARG A 130 0.79 19.53 -7.15
N LEU A 131 -0.47 19.96 -7.26
CA LEU A 131 -1.00 21.05 -6.46
C LEU A 131 -0.94 20.74 -4.96
N ALA A 132 -1.42 19.55 -4.56
CA ALA A 132 -1.41 19.10 -3.18
C ALA A 132 0.03 19.05 -2.62
N LEU A 133 0.96 18.44 -3.34
CA LEU A 133 2.36 18.38 -2.92
C LEU A 133 2.98 19.78 -2.81
N ARG A 134 2.77 20.67 -3.79
CA ARG A 134 3.27 22.05 -3.71
C ARG A 134 2.73 22.81 -2.52
N TRP A 135 1.45 22.64 -2.21
CA TRP A 135 0.85 23.24 -1.02
C TRP A 135 1.53 22.72 0.25
N MET A 136 1.68 21.40 0.38
CA MET A 136 2.34 20.76 1.52
C MET A 136 3.78 21.28 1.70
N LEU A 137 4.57 21.30 0.63
CA LEU A 137 5.95 21.76 0.67
C LEU A 137 6.04 23.22 1.15
N ASN A 138 5.18 24.09 0.63
CA ASN A 138 5.15 25.50 1.07
C ASN A 138 4.80 25.62 2.55
N MET A 139 3.76 24.92 3.00
CA MET A 139 3.30 24.96 4.38
C MET A 139 4.34 24.38 5.34
N PHE A 140 4.94 23.24 5.01
CA PHE A 140 5.91 22.58 5.86
C PHE A 140 7.25 23.32 5.91
N ASN A 141 7.68 23.95 4.83
CA ASN A 141 8.88 24.81 4.84
C ASN A 141 8.74 26.01 5.80
N HIS A 142 7.52 26.49 6.05
CA HIS A 142 7.26 27.57 7.01
C HIS A 142 7.10 27.05 8.46
N SER A 143 6.90 25.75 8.67
CA SER A 143 6.65 25.19 10.01
C SER A 143 7.88 25.11 10.89
N ALA A 144 9.08 25.23 10.31
CA ALA A 144 10.38 25.00 10.97
C ALA A 144 10.51 23.62 11.63
N ARG A 145 9.71 22.64 11.23
CA ARG A 145 9.78 21.25 11.66
C ARG A 145 10.28 20.36 10.52
N PRO A 146 11.13 19.35 10.82
CA PRO A 146 11.67 18.47 9.80
C PRO A 146 10.57 17.60 9.20
N TYR A 147 10.60 17.50 7.88
CA TYR A 147 9.88 16.51 7.09
C TYR A 147 10.79 16.07 5.95
N TYR A 148 10.45 14.97 5.30
CA TYR A 148 11.22 14.43 4.19
C TYR A 148 10.27 13.87 3.14
N LEU A 149 10.53 14.12 1.85
CA LEU A 149 9.92 13.30 0.81
C LEU A 149 10.38 11.85 0.97
N ASP A 150 9.48 10.90 0.70
CA ASP A 150 9.73 9.48 0.93
C ASP A 150 9.19 8.61 -0.22
N GLY A 151 9.48 7.32 -0.19
CA GLY A 151 8.89 6.34 -1.09
C GLY A 151 8.99 6.70 -2.57
N GLY A 152 7.89 6.44 -3.29
CA GLY A 152 7.75 6.74 -4.71
C GLY A 152 7.86 8.23 -5.04
N THR A 153 7.46 9.10 -4.13
CA THR A 153 7.53 10.55 -4.31
C THR A 153 8.98 11.05 -4.39
N LEU A 154 9.83 10.61 -3.44
CA LEU A 154 11.26 10.92 -3.47
C LEU A 154 11.92 10.32 -4.72
N LEU A 155 11.62 9.06 -5.02
CA LEU A 155 12.16 8.36 -6.19
C LEU A 155 11.83 9.09 -7.49
N GLY A 156 10.58 9.46 -7.69
CA GLY A 156 10.12 10.19 -8.87
C GLY A 156 10.81 11.53 -9.03
N LEU A 157 10.85 12.32 -7.94
CA LEU A 157 11.48 13.63 -7.96
C LEU A 157 12.99 13.54 -8.23
N ALA A 158 13.69 12.60 -7.60
CA ALA A 158 15.13 12.41 -7.79
C ALA A 158 15.49 11.90 -9.18
N ARG A 159 14.62 11.10 -9.81
CA ARG A 159 14.86 10.46 -11.10
C ARG A 159 14.44 11.33 -12.29
N SER A 160 13.27 11.94 -12.22
CA SER A 160 12.64 12.63 -13.33
C SER A 160 12.17 14.06 -13.04
N GLY A 161 12.34 14.53 -11.80
CA GLY A 161 11.90 15.88 -11.39
C GLY A 161 10.38 15.98 -11.17
N ASP A 162 9.66 14.86 -11.09
CA ASP A 162 8.20 14.83 -10.99
C ASP A 162 7.70 13.57 -10.26
N LEU A 163 6.40 13.51 -10.00
CA LEU A 163 5.73 12.32 -9.49
C LEU A 163 5.78 11.18 -10.52
N ILE A 164 5.79 9.95 -10.02
CA ILE A 164 5.79 8.75 -10.88
C ILE A 164 4.39 8.58 -11.51
N PRO A 165 4.26 8.53 -12.85
CA PRO A 165 2.94 8.50 -13.50
C PRO A 165 2.05 7.31 -13.10
N TRP A 166 2.61 6.13 -12.89
CA TRP A 166 1.87 4.91 -12.50
C TRP A 166 1.72 4.75 -10.98
N ASP A 167 2.07 5.77 -10.21
CA ASP A 167 1.78 5.86 -8.78
C ASP A 167 0.43 6.54 -8.52
N ASN A 168 -0.07 6.51 -7.27
CA ASN A 168 -1.34 7.10 -6.88
C ASN A 168 -1.33 7.73 -5.51
N ASP A 169 -0.20 7.75 -4.84
CA ASP A 169 0.00 8.37 -3.55
C ASP A 169 1.25 9.24 -3.52
N VAL A 170 1.22 10.21 -2.63
CA VAL A 170 2.32 11.12 -2.34
C VAL A 170 2.79 10.78 -0.94
N ASP A 171 4.02 10.29 -0.81
CA ASP A 171 4.59 9.89 0.46
C ASP A 171 5.58 10.92 0.98
N LEU A 172 5.38 11.30 2.23
CA LEU A 172 6.32 12.06 3.05
C LEU A 172 6.59 11.27 4.34
N SER A 173 7.67 11.57 5.02
CA SER A 173 7.92 11.06 6.37
C SER A 173 8.24 12.18 7.35
N ILE A 174 7.90 11.92 8.60
CA ILE A 174 8.16 12.77 9.76
C ILE A 174 8.76 11.93 10.86
N LEU A 175 9.46 12.56 11.80
CA LEU A 175 10.00 11.85 12.95
C LEU A 175 8.95 11.80 14.07
N GLN A 176 9.01 10.76 14.90
CA GLN A 176 8.02 10.51 15.96
C GLN A 176 7.76 11.69 16.90
N GLN A 177 8.80 12.48 17.19
CA GLN A 177 8.66 13.64 18.09
C GLN A 177 7.89 14.82 17.47
N ASP A 178 7.68 14.82 16.14
CA ASP A 178 6.95 15.84 15.43
C ASP A 178 5.53 15.39 15.02
N ALA A 179 5.14 14.15 15.37
CA ALA A 179 3.87 13.54 14.97
C ALA A 179 2.64 14.32 15.45
N ASP A 180 2.61 14.71 16.72
CA ASP A 180 1.51 15.48 17.29
C ASP A 180 1.40 16.86 16.66
N PHE A 181 2.53 17.52 16.43
CA PHE A 181 2.56 18.81 15.73
C PHE A 181 1.94 18.70 14.34
N TYR A 182 2.35 17.72 13.52
CA TYR A 182 1.81 17.57 12.16
C TYR A 182 0.35 17.14 12.15
N SER A 183 -0.12 16.38 13.15
CA SER A 183 -1.53 16.03 13.29
C SER A 183 -2.38 17.28 13.47
N GLU A 184 -2.07 18.11 14.46
CA GLU A 184 -2.78 19.37 14.74
C GLU A 184 -2.66 20.38 13.57
N PHE A 185 -1.46 20.48 13.01
CA PHE A 185 -1.18 21.38 11.91
C PHE A 185 -2.04 21.05 10.67
N LEU A 186 -2.14 19.78 10.29
CA LEU A 186 -2.92 19.35 9.12
C LEU A 186 -4.42 19.49 9.35
N GLU A 187 -4.93 19.19 10.55
CA GLU A 187 -6.34 19.43 10.90
C GLU A 187 -6.70 20.90 10.76
N THR A 188 -5.85 21.78 11.31
CA THR A 188 -6.08 23.23 11.24
C THR A 188 -5.99 23.77 9.83
N SER A 189 -5.09 23.24 9.01
CA SER A 189 -4.81 23.71 7.66
C SER A 189 -5.64 23.01 6.56
N LEU A 190 -6.49 22.06 6.91
CA LEU A 190 -7.31 21.32 5.93
C LEU A 190 -8.19 22.23 5.07
N PRO A 191 -8.90 23.24 5.62
CA PRO A 191 -9.70 24.17 4.81
C PRO A 191 -8.87 24.95 3.78
N ASP A 192 -7.61 25.29 4.11
CA ASP A 192 -6.71 25.99 3.19
C ASP A 192 -6.27 25.06 2.04
N LEU A 193 -6.02 23.79 2.33
CA LEU A 193 -5.74 22.78 1.29
C LEU A 193 -6.93 22.60 0.35
N GLU A 194 -8.15 22.49 0.90
CA GLU A 194 -9.37 22.38 0.12
C GLU A 194 -9.59 23.61 -0.78
N GLN A 195 -9.40 24.78 -0.23
CA GLN A 195 -9.48 26.03 -1.01
C GLN A 195 -8.42 26.08 -2.12
N TYR A 196 -7.18 25.72 -1.80
CA TYR A 196 -6.04 25.77 -2.74
C TYR A 196 -6.21 24.81 -3.91
N THR A 197 -6.68 23.58 -3.62
CA THR A 197 -6.86 22.54 -4.63
C THR A 197 -8.25 22.57 -5.28
N SER A 198 -9.21 23.29 -4.71
CA SER A 198 -10.64 23.26 -5.06
C SER A 198 -11.23 21.85 -5.01
N CYS A 199 -10.75 21.02 -4.09
CA CYS A 199 -11.16 19.64 -3.89
C CYS A 199 -11.52 19.38 -2.44
N ARG A 200 -12.33 18.34 -2.20
CA ARG A 200 -12.63 17.85 -0.85
C ARG A 200 -11.55 16.89 -0.37
N TRP A 201 -11.19 17.04 0.89
CA TRP A 201 -10.17 16.22 1.52
C TRP A 201 -10.65 15.68 2.86
N THR A 202 -10.21 14.47 3.19
CA THR A 202 -10.41 13.86 4.51
C THR A 202 -9.06 13.51 5.14
N ILE A 203 -8.99 13.58 6.47
CA ILE A 203 -7.82 13.14 7.25
C ILE A 203 -8.17 11.85 7.99
N SER A 204 -7.25 10.89 7.95
CA SER A 204 -7.32 9.64 8.71
C SER A 204 -6.01 9.41 9.45
N TYR A 205 -6.11 8.83 10.66
CA TYR A 205 -4.98 8.46 11.49
C TYR A 205 -4.90 6.94 11.56
N LEU A 206 -3.83 6.37 10.99
CA LEU A 206 -3.58 4.94 11.09
C LEU A 206 -2.69 4.68 12.30
N LEU A 207 -3.14 3.83 13.20
CA LEU A 207 -2.42 3.47 14.41
C LEU A 207 -1.82 2.07 14.27
N TYR A 208 -0.77 1.79 15.02
CA TYR A 208 -0.27 0.43 15.15
C TYR A 208 -1.26 -0.45 15.91
N GLU A 209 -1.69 -1.54 15.32
CA GLU A 209 -2.62 -2.50 15.92
C GLU A 209 -1.95 -3.39 16.97
N HIS A 210 -0.63 -3.60 16.81
CA HIS A 210 0.21 -4.40 17.69
C HIS A 210 1.51 -3.66 18.02
N SER A 211 2.08 -3.95 19.16
CA SER A 211 3.43 -3.47 19.50
C SER A 211 4.46 -4.16 18.60
N GLY A 212 5.49 -3.44 18.24
CA GLY A 212 6.57 -3.92 17.36
C GLY A 212 7.93 -3.61 17.94
N LEU A 213 8.96 -3.55 17.09
CA LEU A 213 10.35 -3.33 17.46
C LEU A 213 10.56 -2.06 18.30
N VAL A 214 9.93 -0.95 17.90
CA VAL A 214 10.16 0.38 18.52
C VAL A 214 8.88 1.18 18.71
N TRP A 215 7.73 0.66 18.33
CA TRP A 215 6.43 1.28 18.53
C TRP A 215 5.56 0.42 19.43
N GLN A 216 4.58 1.06 20.06
CA GLN A 216 3.58 0.40 20.87
C GLN A 216 2.22 0.41 20.16
N LYS A 217 1.38 -0.56 20.50
CA LYS A 217 -0.03 -0.58 20.07
C LYS A 217 -0.69 0.77 20.41
N GLY A 218 -1.39 1.33 19.44
CA GLY A 218 -2.08 2.60 19.54
C GLY A 218 -1.26 3.84 19.21
N GLN A 219 0.06 3.70 18.99
CA GLN A 219 0.86 4.80 18.48
C GLN A 219 0.58 5.09 17.01
N LEU A 220 0.73 6.35 16.62
CA LEU A 220 0.48 6.83 15.27
C LEU A 220 1.50 6.21 14.29
N ARG A 221 0.99 5.53 13.27
CA ARG A 221 1.79 4.95 12.20
C ARG A 221 1.89 5.88 10.98
N LYS A 222 0.76 6.50 10.62
CA LYS A 222 0.65 7.29 9.39
C LYS A 222 -0.52 8.27 9.51
N ILE A 223 -0.34 9.50 9.04
CA ILE A 223 -1.43 10.44 8.78
C ILE A 223 -1.72 10.36 7.28
N VAL A 224 -2.97 10.19 6.90
CA VAL A 224 -3.38 10.08 5.50
C VAL A 224 -4.42 11.13 5.17
N LEU A 225 -4.11 11.97 4.20
CA LEU A 225 -5.07 12.89 3.58
C LEU A 225 -5.53 12.25 2.26
N THR A 226 -6.83 12.06 2.13
CA THR A 226 -7.43 11.49 0.91
C THR A 226 -8.15 12.57 0.14
N ASN A 227 -7.82 12.73 -1.13
CA ASN A 227 -8.58 13.54 -2.06
C ASN A 227 -9.81 12.75 -2.50
N GLU A 228 -11.00 13.23 -2.14
CA GLU A 228 -12.27 12.53 -2.40
C GLU A 228 -12.72 12.64 -3.86
N ASP A 229 -12.29 13.68 -4.56
CA ASP A 229 -12.76 13.95 -5.92
C ASP A 229 -11.92 13.22 -6.98
N PHE A 230 -10.62 12.99 -6.70
CA PHE A 230 -9.68 12.34 -7.63
C PHE A 230 -9.13 10.99 -7.11
N ASN A 231 -9.50 10.59 -5.90
CA ASN A 231 -9.20 9.28 -5.31
C ASN A 231 -7.69 8.94 -5.28
N PHE A 232 -6.87 9.89 -4.83
CA PHE A 232 -5.47 9.68 -4.47
C PHE A 232 -5.21 10.14 -3.04
N SER A 233 -4.07 9.80 -2.47
CA SER A 233 -3.74 10.19 -1.10
C SER A 233 -2.38 10.85 -0.96
N VAL A 234 -2.25 11.66 0.09
CA VAL A 234 -0.97 12.14 0.60
C VAL A 234 -0.78 11.58 1.99
N ALA A 235 0.36 10.96 2.23
CA ALA A 235 0.62 10.28 3.48
C ALA A 235 1.89 10.80 4.17
N LEU A 236 1.79 11.02 5.49
CA LEU A 236 2.93 11.29 6.35
C LEU A 236 3.22 10.04 7.19
N ILE A 237 4.30 9.36 6.89
CA ILE A 237 4.76 8.15 7.57
C ILE A 237 5.53 8.57 8.82
N VAL A 238 5.19 8.03 9.98
CA VAL A 238 5.89 8.31 11.24
C VAL A 238 7.05 7.33 11.41
N ARG A 239 8.27 7.87 11.52
CA ARG A 239 9.49 7.10 11.72
C ARG A 239 9.88 7.09 13.20
N TYR A 240 10.06 5.90 13.74
CA TYR A 240 10.41 5.63 15.14
C TYR A 240 11.91 5.31 15.29
N TYR A 241 12.56 5.92 16.28
CA TYR A 241 13.99 5.76 16.46
C TYR A 241 14.34 4.44 17.16
N ASN A 242 15.24 3.68 16.54
CA ASN A 242 15.89 2.49 17.07
C ASN A 242 17.37 2.51 16.69
N ALA A 243 18.21 3.08 17.55
CA ALA A 243 19.62 3.38 17.26
C ALA A 243 20.35 2.23 16.54
N PRO A 244 21.04 2.48 15.44
CA PRO A 244 21.22 3.76 14.76
C PRO A 244 20.23 4.00 13.60
N PHE A 245 19.01 3.48 13.68
CA PHE A 245 18.02 3.52 12.60
C PHE A 245 16.74 4.24 13.00
N TYR A 246 16.07 4.82 12.00
CA TYR A 246 14.67 5.17 12.04
C TYR A 246 13.85 4.11 11.31
N CYS A 247 12.79 3.60 11.94
CA CYS A 247 12.01 2.47 11.48
C CYS A 247 10.53 2.81 11.37
N TYR A 248 9.85 2.14 10.44
CA TYR A 248 8.39 2.10 10.36
C TYR A 248 7.94 0.76 9.77
N SER A 249 6.66 0.40 9.93
CA SER A 249 6.14 -0.78 9.25
C SER A 249 5.11 -0.43 8.20
N ALA A 250 5.21 -1.07 7.07
CA ALA A 250 4.23 -1.05 6.00
C ALA A 250 4.24 -2.39 5.27
N VAL A 251 3.09 -2.80 4.75
CA VAL A 251 2.94 -3.97 3.87
C VAL A 251 3.65 -5.24 4.38
N SER A 252 3.49 -5.55 5.66
CA SER A 252 4.12 -6.70 6.34
C SER A 252 5.65 -6.65 6.40
N CYS A 253 6.24 -5.49 6.20
CA CYS A 253 7.69 -5.28 6.30
C CYS A 253 8.02 -4.22 7.35
N ILE A 254 9.19 -4.34 7.96
CA ILE A 254 9.82 -3.27 8.73
C ILE A 254 10.85 -2.62 7.83
N PHE A 255 10.70 -1.32 7.61
CA PHE A 255 11.66 -0.49 6.91
C PHE A 255 12.60 0.13 7.93
N SER A 256 13.90 0.10 7.66
CA SER A 256 14.92 0.61 8.56
C SER A 256 15.94 1.44 7.78
N ASP A 257 16.03 2.73 8.12
CA ASP A 257 16.92 3.67 7.47
C ASP A 257 17.86 4.32 8.48
N HIS A 258 19.14 4.38 8.14
CA HIS A 258 20.17 4.86 9.05
C HIS A 258 19.92 6.34 9.43
N GLU A 259 20.06 6.67 10.72
CA GLU A 259 19.81 8.01 11.30
C GLU A 259 20.57 9.15 10.62
N ARG A 260 21.73 8.86 10.00
CA ARG A 260 22.51 9.86 9.24
C ARG A 260 21.71 10.58 8.17
N HIS A 261 20.68 9.92 7.61
CA HIS A 261 19.82 10.47 6.57
C HIS A 261 18.80 11.49 7.10
N PHE A 262 18.62 11.54 8.42
CA PHE A 262 17.64 12.40 9.10
C PHE A 262 18.29 13.46 10.01
N SER A 263 19.63 13.57 9.97
CA SER A 263 20.37 14.54 10.77
C SER A 263 20.24 15.98 10.26
N GLN A 264 20.01 16.12 8.96
CA GLN A 264 19.73 17.37 8.25
C GLN A 264 18.99 17.06 6.94
N ASN A 265 18.53 18.10 6.24
CA ASN A 265 17.86 17.95 4.96
C ASN A 265 18.83 18.23 3.80
N ASP A 266 18.79 17.40 2.74
CA ASP A 266 19.10 17.84 1.40
C ASP A 266 17.84 18.44 0.76
N TRP A 267 17.97 19.05 -0.42
CA TRP A 267 16.88 19.76 -1.06
C TRP A 267 16.83 19.43 -2.56
N LEU A 268 15.63 19.16 -3.05
CA LEU A 268 15.33 19.10 -4.47
C LEU A 268 14.36 20.21 -4.84
N ASP A 269 14.31 20.54 -6.11
CA ASP A 269 13.31 21.50 -6.63
C ASP A 269 12.07 20.73 -7.14
N PHE A 270 10.89 21.21 -6.76
CA PHE A 270 9.63 20.71 -7.28
C PHE A 270 8.79 21.89 -7.77
N TYR A 271 8.88 22.16 -9.07
CA TYR A 271 8.17 23.29 -9.72
C TYR A 271 8.39 24.62 -9.00
N GLY A 272 9.64 24.93 -8.67
CA GLY A 272 10.06 26.16 -8.01
C GLY A 272 9.85 26.21 -6.50
N VAL A 273 9.45 25.10 -5.88
CA VAL A 273 9.35 24.97 -4.41
C VAL A 273 10.42 23.97 -3.93
N LYS A 274 11.18 24.36 -2.90
CA LYS A 274 12.15 23.45 -2.28
C LYS A 274 11.42 22.30 -1.58
N ALA A 275 11.81 21.09 -1.88
CA ALA A 275 11.36 19.87 -1.23
C ALA A 275 12.48 19.32 -0.35
N ALA A 276 12.22 19.17 0.94
CA ALA A 276 13.16 18.54 1.87
C ALA A 276 13.23 17.04 1.60
N VAL A 277 14.43 16.51 1.48
CA VAL A 277 14.72 15.11 1.24
C VAL A 277 15.75 14.60 2.25
N PRO A 278 15.84 13.29 2.51
CA PRO A 278 16.86 12.72 3.39
C PRO A 278 18.28 13.17 3.00
N CYS A 279 19.10 13.48 3.98
CA CYS A 279 20.50 13.82 3.74
C CYS A 279 21.20 12.68 2.99
N HIS A 280 22.01 13.04 1.99
CA HIS A 280 22.61 12.07 1.06
C HIS A 280 21.55 11.19 0.39
N TYR A 281 20.47 11.79 -0.12
CA TYR A 281 19.30 11.08 -0.67
C TYR A 281 19.64 10.04 -1.73
N GLN A 282 20.72 10.23 -2.51
CA GLN A 282 21.15 9.22 -3.48
C GLN A 282 21.53 7.92 -2.78
N SER A 283 22.30 7.99 -1.67
CA SER A 283 22.67 6.78 -0.92
C SER A 283 21.48 6.20 -0.13
N PHE A 284 20.52 7.03 0.25
CA PHE A 284 19.24 6.58 0.80
C PHE A 284 18.46 5.77 -0.24
N LEU A 285 18.34 6.27 -1.47
CA LEU A 285 17.68 5.58 -2.57
C LEU A 285 18.44 4.31 -2.99
N ASP A 286 19.78 4.34 -3.02
CA ASP A 286 20.60 3.14 -3.29
C ASP A 286 20.34 2.04 -2.23
N ALA A 287 20.20 2.42 -0.95
CA ALA A 287 19.90 1.48 0.13
C ALA A 287 18.45 0.93 0.05
N THR A 288 17.50 1.74 -0.42
CA THR A 288 16.08 1.37 -0.49
C THR A 288 15.75 0.56 -1.73
N TYR A 289 16.22 0.99 -2.90
CA TYR A 289 15.82 0.46 -4.20
C TYR A 289 16.96 -0.24 -4.97
N GLY A 290 18.21 -0.08 -4.57
CA GLY A 290 19.35 -0.52 -5.37
C GLY A 290 19.56 0.40 -6.58
N ASP A 291 19.51 -0.14 -7.82
CA ASP A 291 19.61 0.69 -9.02
C ASP A 291 18.31 1.47 -9.30
N TRP A 292 18.07 2.50 -8.51
CA TRP A 292 16.88 3.33 -8.58
C TRP A 292 16.82 4.25 -9.82
N ARG A 293 17.92 4.41 -10.54
CA ARG A 293 18.00 5.23 -11.76
C ARG A 293 17.34 4.56 -12.94
N THR A 294 17.34 3.23 -12.94
CA THR A 294 16.62 2.42 -13.93
C THR A 294 15.13 2.37 -13.57
N GLU A 295 14.29 2.72 -14.53
CA GLU A 295 12.83 2.69 -14.35
C GLU A 295 12.34 1.24 -14.29
N VAL A 296 11.62 0.90 -13.21
CA VAL A 296 10.95 -0.39 -13.04
C VAL A 296 9.48 -0.10 -12.71
N ARG A 297 8.56 -0.53 -13.60
CA ARG A 297 7.11 -0.34 -13.40
C ARG A 297 6.50 -1.39 -12.50
N ASP A 298 6.96 -2.62 -12.64
CA ASP A 298 6.45 -3.78 -11.87
C ASP A 298 7.26 -3.98 -10.59
N TRP A 299 7.26 -2.95 -9.72
CA TRP A 299 7.95 -3.00 -8.43
C TRP A 299 7.11 -3.76 -7.41
N HIS A 300 7.72 -4.76 -6.75
CA HIS A 300 7.09 -5.52 -5.68
C HIS A 300 7.65 -5.13 -4.31
N TYR A 301 6.86 -5.33 -3.27
CA TYR A 301 7.29 -5.06 -1.89
C TYR A 301 8.51 -5.91 -1.47
N THR A 302 8.74 -7.05 -2.12
CA THR A 302 9.91 -7.92 -1.93
C THR A 302 11.20 -7.35 -2.53
N ASP A 303 11.12 -6.32 -3.36
CA ASP A 303 12.27 -5.75 -4.06
C ASP A 303 13.01 -4.69 -3.23
N TYR A 304 12.36 -4.15 -2.20
CA TYR A 304 12.99 -3.22 -1.26
C TYR A 304 14.18 -3.85 -0.55
N LYS A 305 15.30 -3.11 -0.45
CA LYS A 305 16.57 -3.60 0.11
C LYS A 305 16.76 -3.27 1.60
N ASN A 306 16.02 -2.28 2.11
CA ASN A 306 16.07 -1.79 3.50
C ASN A 306 14.97 -2.36 4.38
N THR A 307 14.47 -3.57 4.06
CA THR A 307 13.35 -4.18 4.75
C THR A 307 13.70 -5.53 5.37
N ASP A 308 13.12 -5.74 6.57
CA ASP A 308 12.98 -7.06 7.17
C ASP A 308 11.50 -7.44 7.22
N PHE A 309 11.17 -8.73 7.02
CA PHE A 309 9.80 -9.19 7.15
C PHE A 309 9.33 -9.04 8.60
N TYR A 310 8.18 -8.40 8.78
CA TYR A 310 7.53 -8.29 10.07
C TYR A 310 7.07 -9.69 10.51
N LYS A 311 7.84 -10.31 11.37
CA LYS A 311 7.38 -11.48 12.13
C LYS A 311 6.51 -10.93 13.25
N GLY A 312 5.24 -10.68 12.94
CA GLY A 312 4.26 -10.32 13.95
C GLY A 312 4.36 -11.34 15.06
N GLY A 313 4.62 -10.86 16.27
CA GLY A 313 4.74 -11.72 17.43
C GLY A 313 3.50 -12.58 17.55
N LYS A 314 3.63 -13.86 17.26
CA LYS A 314 2.86 -14.86 17.97
C LYS A 314 3.55 -14.89 19.33
N ASP A 315 3.08 -14.05 20.23
CA ASP A 315 3.36 -14.23 21.64
C ASP A 315 2.69 -15.55 22.02
N ASP A 316 3.52 -16.45 22.54
CA ASP A 316 3.16 -17.74 23.13
C ASP A 316 2.12 -17.60 24.27
#